data_bee751b573de40163fd81e26eaeade94
#
_entry.id   bee751b573de40163fd81e26eaeade94
#
_cell.length_a   1.000
_cell.length_b   1.000
_cell.length_c   1.000
_cell.angle_alpha   90.00
_cell.angle_beta   90.00
_cell.angle_gamma   90.00
#
_symmetry.space_group_name_H-M   'P 1'
#
loop_
_entity.id
_entity.type
_entity.pdbx_description
1 polymer ?
#
loop_
_entity_poly.entity_id
_entity_poly.type
_entity_poly.pdbx_seq_one_letter_code
_entity_poly.pdbx_strand_id
1 'polypeptide(L)'
;VVITTKSGKQGKTNVSFRSDWGFSNMAIDYRPMLDGDSRRELLWTGLKNYGLYTGNMSDADAATFADQNIEDFASKPSTGWTDWKDLLFRNGSHQNYQLSVSGGNDRTKFYTSVAYTNQEGIIYKQGLERFTGNANLTHKFGDFEVQVTSQFSKVRQNKTNEATSYDGPVANYAFFQSPSSTPYNEDGTLNNGCGVFGVNPLYEREHSSDVYTLMKAFNTIKLTYNIWDKLNLSEKIAYDYAQGTNDVLWDRHSNNGAPGGVMQRIVNRNDQLNTETQLSYINSFGLHNIDALLGFETQDTEYAFNYMAGQDYPGDLYELTNAGSTSAETNRQSYRMTSFLGRANYNYADRYYLGLSYRTDGSSRLARENRWGSFWSVSGAWRFIDESFLNPVKSVLTDGKLRVSYGVNGTQPSDYYAYMNLYKYGIIYNGQSGMSIVGIANPDLKWEKNKTWNIGLDLSFIDRISVTFDYYQRKTSDLIYDLPVSQVGGYYDGNYGYTTPQNIGSLKNSG
;
A
#
# COMPACT_ATOMS: atom_id res chain seq x y z
N VAL A 1 10.25 8.16 9.43
CA VAL A 1 11.22 8.14 8.31
C VAL A 1 11.11 9.47 7.59
N VAL A 2 12.21 10.20 7.45
CA VAL A 2 12.29 11.42 6.64
C VAL A 2 12.95 11.05 5.32
N ILE A 3 12.26 11.33 4.22
CA ILE A 3 12.78 11.07 2.86
C ILE A 3 13.11 12.42 2.23
N THR A 4 14.36 12.62 1.82
CA THR A 4 14.78 13.79 1.06
C THR A 4 15.18 13.37 -0.35
N THR A 5 14.73 14.12 -1.36
CA THR A 5 15.14 13.88 -2.73
C THR A 5 16.58 14.35 -2.96
N LYS A 6 17.29 13.68 -3.86
CA LYS A 6 18.64 14.13 -4.28
C LYS A 6 18.54 15.50 -4.92
N SER A 7 19.39 16.42 -4.50
CA SER A 7 19.54 17.75 -5.08
C SER A 7 20.92 17.91 -5.72
N GLY A 8 21.07 18.88 -6.61
CA GLY A 8 22.36 19.26 -7.18
C GLY A 8 23.30 19.80 -6.09
N LYS A 9 24.60 19.60 -6.30
CA LYS A 9 25.66 20.20 -5.49
C LYS A 9 26.43 21.22 -6.31
N GLN A 10 26.98 22.23 -5.63
CA GLN A 10 27.90 23.14 -6.26
C GLN A 10 29.14 22.38 -6.76
N GLY A 11 29.57 22.66 -7.98
CA GLY A 11 30.75 22.05 -8.60
C GLY A 11 30.52 21.68 -10.08
N LYS A 12 31.49 20.96 -10.63
CA LYS A 12 31.43 20.49 -12.01
C LYS A 12 30.23 19.55 -12.22
N THR A 13 29.70 19.58 -13.43
CA THR A 13 28.64 18.64 -13.83
C THR A 13 29.17 17.21 -13.70
N ASN A 14 28.45 16.39 -12.95
CA ASN A 14 28.71 14.97 -12.76
C ASN A 14 27.66 14.15 -13.47
N VAL A 15 28.09 13.21 -14.30
CA VAL A 15 27.24 12.21 -14.96
C VAL A 15 27.53 10.86 -14.32
N SER A 16 26.49 10.18 -13.89
CA SER A 16 26.60 8.86 -13.25
C SER A 16 25.66 7.88 -13.93
N PHE A 17 26.20 6.74 -14.31
CA PHE A 17 25.44 5.59 -14.76
C PHE A 17 25.53 4.48 -13.72
N ARG A 18 24.41 3.87 -13.38
CA ARG A 18 24.33 2.72 -12.48
C ARG A 18 23.53 1.63 -13.14
N SER A 19 24.01 0.41 -13.00
CA SER A 19 23.31 -0.79 -13.42
C SER A 19 23.33 -1.81 -12.29
N ASP A 20 22.15 -2.36 -11.95
CA ASP A 20 22.00 -3.39 -10.93
C ASP A 20 21.30 -4.59 -11.59
N TRP A 21 21.87 -5.78 -11.40
CA TRP A 21 21.36 -7.04 -11.94
C TRP A 21 21.23 -8.03 -10.80
N GLY A 22 20.17 -8.83 -10.85
CA GLY A 22 19.94 -9.84 -9.83
C GLY A 22 19.02 -10.94 -10.32
N PHE A 23 18.91 -11.95 -9.52
CA PHE A 23 17.93 -13.02 -9.69
C PHE A 23 17.25 -13.29 -8.35
N SER A 24 16.05 -13.85 -8.42
CA SER A 24 15.27 -14.26 -7.24
C SER A 24 14.73 -15.66 -7.46
N ASN A 25 14.66 -16.41 -6.38
CA ASN A 25 14.06 -17.74 -6.35
C ASN A 25 13.16 -17.86 -5.13
N MET A 26 12.42 -18.95 -5.04
CA MET A 26 11.64 -19.27 -3.85
C MET A 26 12.59 -19.55 -2.69
N ALA A 27 12.55 -18.72 -1.64
CA ALA A 27 13.46 -18.84 -0.49
C ALA A 27 13.06 -19.98 0.46
N ILE A 28 11.74 -20.23 0.60
CA ILE A 28 11.17 -21.28 1.46
C ILE A 28 9.97 -21.85 0.72
N ASP A 29 9.88 -23.17 0.65
CA ASP A 29 8.71 -23.84 0.13
C ASP A 29 7.49 -23.54 1.00
N TYR A 30 6.33 -23.38 0.38
CA TYR A 30 5.09 -23.03 1.08
C TYR A 30 4.78 -24.07 2.17
N ARG A 31 4.88 -25.34 1.85
CA ARG A 31 4.85 -26.51 2.77
C ARG A 31 5.46 -27.71 2.07
N PRO A 32 5.95 -28.71 2.81
CA PRO A 32 6.35 -29.97 2.18
C PRO A 32 5.14 -30.61 1.48
N MET A 33 5.28 -30.90 0.21
CA MET A 33 4.30 -31.65 -0.57
C MET A 33 4.74 -33.11 -0.62
N LEU A 34 3.79 -34.04 -0.60
CA LEU A 34 4.08 -35.45 -0.88
C LEU A 34 4.43 -35.61 -2.35
N ASP A 35 5.49 -36.33 -2.63
CA ASP A 35 5.72 -36.81 -3.97
C ASP A 35 4.63 -37.81 -4.39
N GLY A 36 4.59 -38.17 -5.69
CA GLY A 36 3.52 -39.00 -6.22
C GLY A 36 3.47 -40.40 -5.62
N ASP A 37 4.63 -41.00 -5.34
CA ASP A 37 4.70 -42.36 -4.78
C ASP A 37 4.24 -42.35 -3.31
N SER A 38 4.72 -41.41 -2.49
CA SER A 38 4.28 -41.25 -1.08
C SER A 38 2.80 -40.92 -0.97
N ARG A 39 2.27 -40.05 -1.87
CA ARG A 39 0.85 -39.76 -1.95
C ARG A 39 0.02 -40.98 -2.28
N ARG A 40 0.46 -41.79 -3.26
CA ARG A 40 -0.20 -43.04 -3.65
C ARG A 40 -0.26 -44.03 -2.49
N GLU A 41 0.83 -44.21 -1.75
CA GLU A 41 0.89 -45.06 -0.56
C GLU A 41 -0.08 -44.61 0.52
N LEU A 42 -0.14 -43.30 0.77
CA LEU A 42 -1.08 -42.74 1.76
C LEU A 42 -2.54 -42.96 1.34
N LEU A 43 -2.88 -42.74 0.08
CA LEU A 43 -4.23 -42.97 -0.45
C LEU A 43 -4.60 -44.45 -0.44
N TRP A 44 -3.66 -45.34 -0.80
CA TRP A 44 -3.86 -46.79 -0.69
C TRP A 44 -4.19 -47.20 0.77
N THR A 45 -3.42 -46.66 1.73
CA THR A 45 -3.68 -46.87 3.17
C THR A 45 -5.07 -46.37 3.56
N GLY A 46 -5.47 -45.21 3.04
CA GLY A 46 -6.80 -44.64 3.27
C GLY A 46 -7.92 -45.53 2.71
N LEU A 47 -7.75 -46.08 1.49
CA LEU A 47 -8.70 -47.02 0.86
C LEU A 47 -8.79 -48.33 1.65
N LYS A 48 -7.65 -48.89 2.07
CA LYS A 48 -7.63 -50.09 2.91
C LYS A 48 -8.36 -49.85 4.24
N ASN A 49 -8.12 -48.72 4.91
CA ASN A 49 -8.81 -48.35 6.16
C ASN A 49 -10.31 -48.16 5.91
N TYR A 50 -10.74 -47.57 4.81
CA TYR A 50 -12.14 -47.48 4.45
C TYR A 50 -12.78 -48.87 4.32
N GLY A 51 -12.11 -49.84 3.62
CA GLY A 51 -12.56 -51.23 3.56
C GLY A 51 -12.71 -51.89 4.90
N LEU A 52 -11.72 -51.71 5.82
CA LEU A 52 -11.75 -52.28 7.17
C LEU A 52 -12.85 -51.71 8.04
N TYR A 53 -12.94 -50.38 8.17
CA TYR A 53 -13.75 -49.70 9.21
C TYR A 53 -15.13 -49.31 8.71
N THR A 54 -15.31 -49.09 7.40
CA THR A 54 -16.59 -48.71 6.81
C THR A 54 -17.22 -49.89 6.07
N GLY A 55 -16.41 -50.62 5.29
CA GLY A 55 -16.86 -51.76 4.53
C GLY A 55 -16.95 -53.07 5.34
N ASN A 56 -16.50 -53.08 6.65
CA ASN A 56 -16.43 -54.26 7.49
C ASN A 56 -15.74 -55.46 6.82
N MET A 57 -14.73 -55.23 5.97
CA MET A 57 -14.00 -56.23 5.24
C MET A 57 -12.93 -56.87 6.15
N SER A 58 -12.46 -58.07 5.77
CA SER A 58 -11.24 -58.63 6.36
C SER A 58 -10.03 -57.80 5.94
N ASP A 59 -8.88 -57.95 6.61
CA ASP A 59 -7.65 -57.23 6.26
C ASP A 59 -7.18 -57.55 4.83
N ALA A 60 -7.32 -58.83 4.40
CA ALA A 60 -6.97 -59.27 3.05
C ALA A 60 -7.92 -58.70 1.97
N ASP A 61 -9.24 -58.72 2.27
CA ASP A 61 -10.24 -58.17 1.35
C ASP A 61 -10.12 -56.66 1.22
N ALA A 62 -9.84 -55.95 2.32
CA ALA A 62 -9.62 -54.50 2.35
C ALA A 62 -8.34 -54.11 1.57
N ALA A 63 -7.28 -54.91 1.64
CA ALA A 63 -6.08 -54.71 0.81
C ALA A 63 -6.39 -54.89 -0.68
N THR A 64 -7.13 -55.94 -1.02
CA THR A 64 -7.58 -56.20 -2.39
C THR A 64 -8.47 -55.07 -2.90
N PHE A 65 -9.39 -54.58 -2.07
CA PHE A 65 -10.19 -53.41 -2.40
C PHE A 65 -9.34 -52.17 -2.68
N ALA A 66 -8.32 -51.89 -1.85
CA ALA A 66 -7.38 -50.80 -2.09
C ALA A 66 -6.61 -50.95 -3.40
N ASP A 67 -6.09 -52.16 -3.70
CA ASP A 67 -5.38 -52.44 -4.95
C ASP A 67 -6.25 -52.22 -6.19
N GLN A 68 -7.54 -52.56 -6.11
CA GLN A 68 -8.48 -52.44 -7.22
C GLN A 68 -8.91 -50.99 -7.47
N ASN A 69 -8.88 -50.15 -6.44
CA ASN A 69 -9.42 -48.78 -6.54
C ASN A 69 -8.32 -47.70 -6.54
N ILE A 70 -7.07 -47.98 -6.25
CA ILE A 70 -6.03 -46.94 -6.12
C ILE A 70 -5.79 -46.16 -7.42
N GLU A 71 -5.99 -46.82 -8.60
CA GLU A 71 -5.82 -46.15 -9.88
C GLU A 71 -6.80 -45.02 -10.11
N ASP A 72 -8.02 -45.05 -9.52
CA ASP A 72 -9.01 -44.00 -9.61
C ASP A 72 -8.61 -42.75 -8.80
N PHE A 73 -7.76 -42.92 -7.79
CA PHE A 73 -7.37 -41.84 -6.87
C PHE A 73 -5.93 -41.35 -7.08
N ALA A 74 -5.04 -42.22 -7.52
CA ALA A 74 -3.62 -41.92 -7.67
C ALA A 74 -2.99 -42.74 -8.79
N SER A 75 -3.53 -42.67 -10.02
CA SER A 75 -2.90 -43.23 -11.20
C SER A 75 -1.57 -42.55 -11.48
N LYS A 76 -0.56 -43.35 -11.85
CA LYS A 76 0.74 -42.85 -12.29
C LYS A 76 0.70 -42.58 -13.78
N PRO A 77 0.84 -41.30 -14.24
CA PRO A 77 0.89 -41.02 -15.68
C PRO A 77 2.04 -41.74 -16.37
N SER A 78 1.87 -42.08 -17.64
CA SER A 78 2.91 -42.69 -18.47
C SER A 78 4.18 -41.85 -18.59
N THR A 79 4.02 -40.51 -18.44
CA THR A 79 5.12 -39.54 -18.44
C THR A 79 5.80 -39.40 -17.07
N GLY A 80 5.35 -40.14 -16.04
CA GLY A 80 5.78 -39.97 -14.64
C GLY A 80 4.92 -39.00 -13.84
N TRP A 81 5.27 -38.83 -12.57
CA TRP A 81 4.58 -37.88 -11.70
C TRP A 81 4.84 -36.43 -12.13
N THR A 82 3.82 -35.60 -12.12
CA THR A 82 3.93 -34.17 -12.44
C THR A 82 4.49 -33.38 -11.26
N ASP A 83 5.58 -32.65 -11.48
CA ASP A 83 6.09 -31.65 -10.56
C ASP A 83 5.47 -30.29 -10.90
N TRP A 84 4.39 -29.95 -10.19
CA TRP A 84 3.69 -28.69 -10.39
C TRP A 84 4.50 -27.47 -9.91
N LYS A 85 5.47 -27.65 -9.00
CA LYS A 85 6.35 -26.59 -8.57
C LYS A 85 7.23 -26.12 -9.72
N ASP A 86 7.90 -27.03 -10.40
CA ASP A 86 8.79 -26.69 -11.51
C ASP A 86 8.04 -26.10 -12.72
N LEU A 87 6.76 -26.42 -12.87
CA LEU A 87 5.93 -25.89 -13.95
C LEU A 87 5.40 -24.47 -13.66
N LEU A 88 5.09 -24.18 -12.39
CA LEU A 88 4.44 -22.91 -12.01
C LEU A 88 5.43 -21.84 -11.55
N PHE A 89 6.60 -22.25 -11.09
CA PHE A 89 7.62 -21.35 -10.56
C PHE A 89 8.89 -21.40 -11.41
N ARG A 90 9.62 -20.31 -11.39
CA ARG A 90 10.90 -20.15 -12.09
C ARG A 90 11.86 -19.28 -11.30
N ASN A 91 13.11 -19.24 -11.71
CA ASN A 91 14.00 -18.18 -11.26
C ASN A 91 13.59 -16.87 -11.93
N GLY A 92 13.32 -15.86 -11.12
CA GLY A 92 13.03 -14.51 -11.58
C GLY A 92 14.32 -13.75 -11.87
N SER A 93 14.25 -12.74 -12.72
CA SER A 93 15.35 -11.83 -13.04
C SER A 93 15.01 -10.39 -12.64
N HIS A 94 16.03 -9.61 -12.29
CA HIS A 94 15.91 -8.19 -12.00
C HIS A 94 17.01 -7.42 -12.71
N GLN A 95 16.64 -6.37 -13.43
CA GLN A 95 17.56 -5.47 -14.13
C GLN A 95 17.11 -4.03 -13.87
N ASN A 96 18.05 -3.18 -13.46
CA ASN A 96 17.81 -1.76 -13.26
C ASN A 96 18.95 -0.95 -13.88
N TYR A 97 18.60 0.05 -14.66
CA TYR A 97 19.53 0.97 -15.31
C TYR A 97 19.15 2.39 -14.94
N GLN A 98 20.10 3.16 -14.44
CA GLN A 98 19.87 4.55 -14.04
C GLN A 98 20.97 5.44 -14.61
N LEU A 99 20.57 6.49 -15.30
CA LEU A 99 21.44 7.59 -15.69
C LEU A 99 21.05 8.84 -14.89
N SER A 100 22.02 9.50 -14.29
CA SER A 100 21.80 10.76 -13.59
C SER A 100 22.83 11.81 -13.94
N VAL A 101 22.40 13.07 -13.94
CA VAL A 101 23.23 14.24 -14.17
C VAL A 101 22.97 15.22 -13.04
N SER A 102 24.03 15.73 -12.43
CA SER A 102 23.92 16.73 -11.37
C SER A 102 25.06 17.74 -11.47
N GLY A 103 24.79 18.95 -11.02
CA GLY A 103 25.80 20.02 -11.04
C GLY A 103 25.22 21.32 -10.52
N GLY A 104 26.00 22.37 -10.63
CA GLY A 104 25.55 23.69 -10.30
C GLY A 104 26.64 24.64 -9.83
N ASN A 105 26.21 25.84 -9.54
CA ASN A 105 27.01 26.91 -8.95
C ASN A 105 26.31 27.48 -7.71
N ASP A 106 26.76 28.62 -7.21
CA ASP A 106 26.20 29.28 -6.02
C ASP A 106 24.72 29.66 -6.19
N ARG A 107 24.31 29.93 -7.42
CA ARG A 107 22.95 30.40 -7.72
C ARG A 107 22.04 29.30 -8.21
N THR A 108 22.57 28.38 -9.04
CA THR A 108 21.76 27.34 -9.70
C THR A 108 22.32 25.97 -9.37
N LYS A 109 21.48 25.06 -8.90
CA LYS A 109 21.80 23.66 -8.66
C LYS A 109 20.74 22.80 -9.31
N PHE A 110 21.16 21.71 -9.95
CA PHE A 110 20.24 20.80 -10.61
C PHE A 110 20.64 19.34 -10.39
N TYR A 111 19.64 18.49 -10.35
CA TYR A 111 19.76 17.05 -10.42
C TYR A 111 18.67 16.52 -11.33
N THR A 112 19.02 15.68 -12.28
CA THR A 112 18.06 14.96 -13.12
C THR A 112 18.48 13.50 -13.23
N SER A 113 17.50 12.60 -13.30
CA SER A 113 17.76 11.19 -13.54
C SER A 113 16.62 10.53 -14.28
N VAL A 114 16.98 9.53 -15.08
CA VAL A 114 16.05 8.58 -15.68
C VAL A 114 16.47 7.18 -15.30
N ALA A 115 15.49 6.31 -15.05
CA ALA A 115 15.76 4.92 -14.75
C ALA A 115 14.72 4.01 -15.41
N TYR A 116 15.19 2.84 -15.82
CA TYR A 116 14.38 1.74 -16.30
C TYR A 116 14.64 0.50 -15.45
N THR A 117 13.58 -0.13 -14.99
CA THR A 117 13.61 -1.38 -14.24
C THR A 117 12.78 -2.42 -14.99
N ASN A 118 13.34 -3.59 -15.20
CA ASN A 118 12.62 -4.77 -15.64
C ASN A 118 12.80 -5.88 -14.61
N GLN A 119 11.71 -6.48 -14.18
CA GLN A 119 11.70 -7.55 -13.20
C GLN A 119 10.76 -8.66 -13.68
N GLU A 120 11.31 -9.86 -13.82
CA GLU A 120 10.53 -11.07 -13.96
C GLU A 120 10.30 -11.69 -12.60
N GLY A 121 9.05 -12.05 -12.30
CA GLY A 121 8.69 -12.73 -11.06
C GLY A 121 9.07 -14.20 -11.05
N ILE A 122 9.08 -14.78 -9.86
CA ILE A 122 9.29 -16.24 -9.68
C ILE A 122 8.09 -17.06 -10.13
N ILE A 123 6.93 -16.45 -10.32
CA ILE A 123 5.73 -17.09 -10.87
C ILE A 123 5.73 -16.89 -12.39
N TYR A 124 5.38 -17.94 -13.11
CA TYR A 124 5.31 -17.92 -14.58
C TYR A 124 4.42 -16.78 -15.09
N LYS A 125 4.89 -16.03 -16.10
CA LYS A 125 4.26 -14.84 -16.69
C LYS A 125 4.05 -13.63 -15.75
N GLN A 126 4.48 -13.66 -14.51
CA GLN A 126 4.48 -12.50 -13.64
C GLN A 126 5.70 -11.59 -13.94
N GLY A 127 5.49 -10.30 -13.99
CA GLY A 127 6.58 -9.36 -14.23
C GLY A 127 6.19 -7.90 -14.04
N LEU A 128 7.20 -7.04 -13.98
CA LEU A 128 7.06 -5.61 -13.81
C LEU A 128 8.07 -4.86 -14.65
N GLU A 129 7.60 -3.88 -15.39
CA GLU A 129 8.42 -2.87 -16.07
C GLU A 129 8.15 -1.50 -15.45
N ARG A 130 9.19 -0.75 -15.13
CA ARG A 130 9.06 0.59 -14.57
C ARG A 130 10.02 1.56 -15.24
N PHE A 131 9.47 2.65 -15.70
CA PHE A 131 10.21 3.83 -16.13
C PHE A 131 10.02 4.96 -15.11
N THR A 132 11.10 5.62 -14.69
CA THR A 132 11.05 6.77 -13.79
C THR A 132 11.91 7.91 -14.31
N GLY A 133 11.41 9.14 -14.15
CA GLY A 133 12.14 10.38 -14.42
C GLY A 133 12.06 11.29 -13.20
N ASN A 134 13.18 11.93 -12.85
CA ASN A 134 13.24 12.91 -11.75
C ASN A 134 14.00 14.14 -12.23
N ALA A 135 13.52 15.32 -11.86
CA ALA A 135 14.21 16.59 -12.09
C ALA A 135 14.04 17.47 -10.86
N ASN A 136 15.16 17.97 -10.33
CA ASN A 136 15.22 18.92 -9.23
C ASN A 136 16.06 20.11 -9.66
N LEU A 137 15.50 21.30 -9.56
CA LEU A 137 16.17 22.56 -9.86
C LEU A 137 16.01 23.50 -8.66
N THR A 138 17.11 24.11 -8.23
CA THR A 138 17.09 25.22 -7.29
C THR A 138 17.80 26.40 -7.93
N HIS A 139 17.17 27.56 -7.91
CA HIS A 139 17.75 28.80 -8.44
C HIS A 139 17.53 29.96 -7.49
N LYS A 140 18.63 30.69 -7.18
CA LYS A 140 18.62 31.89 -6.33
C LYS A 140 18.81 33.15 -7.19
N PHE A 141 17.94 34.14 -6.96
CA PHE A 141 18.01 35.45 -7.61
C PHE A 141 17.63 36.56 -6.61
N GLY A 142 18.62 37.35 -6.23
CA GLY A 142 18.45 38.31 -5.13
C GLY A 142 18.04 37.60 -3.84
N ASP A 143 16.99 38.09 -3.22
CA ASP A 143 16.42 37.54 -1.98
C ASP A 143 15.45 36.38 -2.19
N PHE A 144 15.27 35.96 -3.43
CA PHE A 144 14.38 34.85 -3.80
C PHE A 144 15.15 33.57 -4.10
N GLU A 145 14.54 32.46 -3.70
CA GLU A 145 14.94 31.10 -4.10
C GLU A 145 13.72 30.36 -4.66
N VAL A 146 13.85 29.83 -5.88
CA VAL A 146 12.85 28.93 -6.50
C VAL A 146 13.40 27.52 -6.48
N GLN A 147 12.58 26.58 -6.01
CA GLN A 147 12.84 25.15 -6.07
C GLN A 147 11.73 24.47 -6.88
N VAL A 148 12.12 23.71 -7.89
CA VAL A 148 11.20 22.90 -8.71
C VAL A 148 11.60 21.44 -8.57
N THR A 149 10.66 20.60 -8.18
CA THR A 149 10.82 19.15 -8.15
C THR A 149 9.75 18.53 -9.04
N SER A 150 10.17 17.69 -9.99
CA SER A 150 9.28 16.93 -10.84
C SER A 150 9.68 15.46 -10.80
N GLN A 151 8.72 14.60 -10.58
CA GLN A 151 8.89 13.15 -10.58
C GLN A 151 7.81 12.54 -11.45
N PHE A 152 8.21 11.66 -12.34
CA PHE A 152 7.31 10.89 -13.19
C PHE A 152 7.63 9.41 -13.07
N SER A 153 6.60 8.57 -13.03
CA SER A 153 6.76 7.12 -13.04
C SER A 153 5.64 6.48 -13.85
N LYS A 154 6.03 5.52 -14.71
CA LYS A 154 5.10 4.60 -15.36
C LYS A 154 5.52 3.18 -15.01
N VAL A 155 4.59 2.44 -14.43
CA VAL A 155 4.75 1.02 -14.08
C VAL A 155 3.75 0.23 -14.91
N ARG A 156 4.21 -0.86 -15.54
CA ARG A 156 3.37 -1.90 -16.14
C ARG A 156 3.66 -3.20 -15.43
N GLN A 157 2.65 -3.83 -14.89
CA GLN A 157 2.77 -5.08 -14.14
C GLN A 157 1.83 -6.13 -14.73
N ASN A 158 2.38 -7.28 -15.09
CA ASN A 158 1.59 -8.48 -15.33
C ASN A 158 1.39 -9.15 -13.97
N LYS A 159 0.15 -9.27 -13.55
CA LYS A 159 -0.22 -9.87 -12.26
C LYS A 159 -0.67 -11.31 -12.42
N THR A 160 -0.77 -11.98 -11.29
CA THR A 160 -1.43 -13.27 -11.14
C THR A 160 -2.52 -13.12 -10.08
N ASN A 161 -3.62 -13.83 -10.26
CA ASN A 161 -4.70 -13.87 -9.28
C ASN A 161 -4.41 -15.00 -8.29
N GLU A 162 -3.79 -14.66 -7.15
CA GLU A 162 -3.28 -15.66 -6.19
C GLU A 162 -4.21 -15.93 -5.01
N ALA A 163 -4.97 -14.92 -4.57
CA ALA A 163 -5.51 -14.95 -3.22
C ALA A 163 -6.84 -15.69 -3.09
N THR A 164 -7.66 -15.75 -4.15
CA THR A 164 -9.05 -16.23 -4.06
C THR A 164 -9.51 -17.10 -5.22
N SER A 165 -8.62 -17.35 -6.18
CA SER A 165 -8.95 -18.07 -7.42
C SER A 165 -8.35 -19.47 -7.43
N TYR A 166 -9.12 -20.44 -7.87
CA TYR A 166 -8.67 -21.81 -8.08
C TYR A 166 -7.66 -21.96 -9.23
N ASP A 167 -7.48 -20.93 -10.03
CA ASP A 167 -6.53 -20.83 -11.13
C ASP A 167 -5.19 -20.18 -10.73
N GLY A 168 -5.08 -19.64 -9.51
CA GLY A 168 -3.85 -19.02 -9.00
C GLY A 168 -2.70 -20.04 -8.86
N PRO A 169 -1.50 -19.76 -9.37
CA PRO A 169 -0.38 -20.71 -9.35
C PRO A 169 0.01 -21.20 -7.96
N VAL A 170 0.04 -20.29 -6.96
CA VAL A 170 0.39 -20.67 -5.58
C VAL A 170 -0.68 -21.55 -4.96
N ALA A 171 -1.96 -21.19 -5.11
CA ALA A 171 -3.06 -21.98 -4.57
C ALA A 171 -3.14 -23.36 -5.25
N ASN A 172 -2.93 -23.44 -6.56
CA ASN A 172 -2.89 -24.70 -7.31
C ASN A 172 -1.75 -25.59 -6.83
N TYR A 173 -0.52 -25.07 -6.77
CA TYR A 173 0.62 -25.83 -6.25
C TYR A 173 0.38 -26.34 -4.83
N ALA A 174 -0.11 -25.46 -3.94
CA ALA A 174 -0.18 -25.77 -2.51
C ALA A 174 -1.37 -26.69 -2.12
N PHE A 175 -2.49 -26.66 -2.90
CA PHE A 175 -3.74 -27.27 -2.43
C PHE A 175 -4.50 -28.08 -3.48
N PHE A 176 -4.40 -27.73 -4.77
CA PHE A 176 -5.37 -28.22 -5.75
C PHE A 176 -4.80 -29.14 -6.83
N GLN A 177 -3.50 -29.16 -7.02
CA GLN A 177 -2.92 -30.01 -8.06
C GLN A 177 -2.38 -31.32 -7.49
N SER A 178 -2.67 -32.39 -8.20
CA SER A 178 -2.17 -33.75 -7.89
C SER A 178 -0.99 -34.10 -8.78
N PRO A 179 0.03 -34.78 -8.27
CA PRO A 179 1.07 -35.38 -9.12
C PRO A 179 0.54 -36.33 -10.19
N SER A 180 -0.69 -36.86 -10.01
CA SER A 180 -1.36 -37.70 -11.03
C SER A 180 -1.97 -36.91 -12.19
N SER A 181 -2.12 -35.57 -12.03
CA SER A 181 -2.70 -34.71 -13.09
C SER A 181 -1.67 -34.44 -14.17
N THR A 182 -2.05 -34.59 -15.45
CA THR A 182 -1.19 -34.33 -16.61
C THR A 182 -1.50 -32.98 -17.22
N PRO A 183 -0.57 -31.99 -17.14
CA PRO A 183 -0.81 -30.66 -17.68
C PRO A 183 -0.84 -30.59 -19.20
N TYR A 184 -0.33 -31.63 -19.88
CA TYR A 184 -0.26 -31.73 -21.34
C TYR A 184 -0.98 -32.94 -21.83
N ASN A 185 -1.57 -32.85 -23.02
CA ASN A 185 -2.09 -33.96 -23.82
C ASN A 185 -0.95 -34.75 -24.48
N GLU A 186 -1.24 -35.91 -25.07
CA GLU A 186 -0.26 -36.74 -25.77
C GLU A 186 0.39 -36.01 -26.96
N ASP A 187 -0.31 -35.07 -27.58
CA ASP A 187 0.20 -34.25 -28.69
C ASP A 187 1.04 -33.04 -28.23
N GLY A 188 1.25 -32.89 -26.93
CA GLY A 188 2.01 -31.79 -26.32
C GLY A 188 1.23 -30.47 -26.12
N THR A 189 -0.05 -30.44 -26.49
CA THR A 189 -0.90 -29.28 -26.19
C THR A 189 -1.29 -29.25 -24.71
N LEU A 190 -1.66 -28.06 -24.18
CA LEU A 190 -2.11 -27.95 -22.80
C LEU A 190 -3.45 -28.66 -22.61
N ASN A 191 -3.53 -29.50 -21.58
CA ASN A 191 -4.75 -30.18 -21.19
C ASN A 191 -5.64 -29.22 -20.38
N ASN A 192 -6.74 -28.83 -20.93
CA ASN A 192 -7.63 -27.81 -20.28
C ASN A 192 -8.39 -28.37 -19.06
N GLY A 193 -8.56 -29.69 -18.95
CA GLY A 193 -9.41 -30.34 -17.95
C GLY A 193 -8.67 -31.08 -16.83
N CYS A 194 -7.40 -30.80 -16.56
CA CYS A 194 -6.65 -31.49 -15.51
C CYS A 194 -6.81 -30.78 -14.14
N GLY A 195 -6.62 -31.58 -13.07
CA GLY A 195 -6.63 -31.04 -11.69
C GLY A 195 -7.93 -31.23 -10.94
N VAL A 196 -7.92 -30.82 -9.66
CA VAL A 196 -9.02 -31.12 -8.72
C VAL A 196 -10.34 -30.47 -9.13
N PHE A 197 -10.33 -29.31 -9.71
CA PHE A 197 -11.53 -28.60 -10.16
C PHE A 197 -11.64 -28.55 -11.70
N GLY A 198 -10.89 -29.41 -12.40
CA GLY A 198 -10.85 -29.36 -13.85
C GLY A 198 -10.16 -28.10 -14.39
N VAL A 199 -9.26 -27.50 -13.61
CA VAL A 199 -8.55 -26.26 -13.96
C VAL A 199 -7.05 -26.54 -14.05
N ASN A 200 -6.50 -26.36 -15.25
CA ASN A 200 -5.06 -26.36 -15.47
C ASN A 200 -4.53 -24.92 -15.36
N PRO A 201 -3.74 -24.58 -14.33
CA PRO A 201 -3.24 -23.22 -14.16
C PRO A 201 -2.33 -22.74 -15.29
N LEU A 202 -1.67 -23.64 -16.01
CA LEU A 202 -0.89 -23.28 -17.20
C LEU A 202 -1.80 -22.90 -18.36
N TYR A 203 -2.88 -23.67 -18.58
CA TYR A 203 -3.88 -23.39 -19.61
C TYR A 203 -4.57 -22.03 -19.34
N GLU A 204 -5.04 -21.81 -18.11
CA GLU A 204 -5.66 -20.53 -17.71
C GLU A 204 -4.72 -19.33 -17.93
N ARG A 205 -3.42 -19.51 -17.69
CA ARG A 205 -2.42 -18.45 -17.92
C ARG A 205 -2.17 -18.14 -19.40
N GLU A 206 -2.44 -19.07 -20.31
CA GLU A 206 -2.39 -18.80 -21.77
C GLU A 206 -3.65 -18.06 -22.22
N HIS A 207 -4.79 -18.30 -21.56
CA HIS A 207 -6.11 -17.81 -21.93
C HIS A 207 -6.63 -16.68 -21.05
N SER A 208 -5.77 -16.12 -20.18
CA SER A 208 -6.10 -14.98 -19.32
C SER A 208 -4.97 -13.99 -19.20
N SER A 209 -5.30 -12.74 -18.92
CA SER A 209 -4.32 -11.72 -18.59
C SER A 209 -4.85 -10.75 -17.55
N ASP A 210 -3.99 -10.28 -16.64
CA ASP A 210 -4.26 -9.21 -15.68
C ASP A 210 -3.09 -8.22 -15.75
N VAL A 211 -3.31 -7.11 -16.42
CA VAL A 211 -2.28 -6.09 -16.68
C VAL A 211 -2.64 -4.81 -15.94
N TYR A 212 -1.81 -4.45 -14.98
CA TYR A 212 -1.94 -3.20 -14.24
C TYR A 212 -0.93 -2.18 -14.75
N THR A 213 -1.41 -1.01 -15.17
CA THR A 213 -0.58 0.13 -15.54
C THR A 213 -0.81 1.26 -14.57
N LEU A 214 0.25 1.74 -13.91
CA LEU A 214 0.20 2.87 -12.99
C LEU A 214 1.06 4.02 -13.54
N MET A 215 0.45 5.17 -13.74
CA MET A 215 1.13 6.44 -14.06
C MET A 215 1.05 7.36 -12.84
N LYS A 216 2.21 7.90 -12.43
CA LYS A 216 2.29 8.90 -11.35
C LYS A 216 3.10 10.10 -11.82
N ALA A 217 2.65 11.29 -11.45
CA ALA A 217 3.37 12.53 -11.63
C ALA A 217 3.25 13.36 -10.34
N PHE A 218 4.39 13.65 -9.71
CA PHE A 218 4.47 14.51 -8.54
C PHE A 218 5.30 15.73 -8.87
N ASN A 219 4.70 16.91 -8.79
CA ASN A 219 5.34 18.17 -9.14
C ASN A 219 5.22 19.13 -7.97
N THR A 220 6.32 19.78 -7.62
CA THR A 220 6.36 20.77 -6.56
C THR A 220 7.10 22.01 -7.04
N ILE A 221 6.53 23.17 -6.80
CA ILE A 221 7.19 24.47 -6.95
C ILE A 221 7.17 25.12 -5.56
N LYS A 222 8.34 25.50 -5.08
CA LYS A 222 8.49 26.27 -3.83
C LYS A 222 9.22 27.58 -4.16
N LEU A 223 8.60 28.70 -3.80
CA LEU A 223 9.21 30.02 -3.81
C LEU A 223 9.52 30.43 -2.37
N THR A 224 10.75 30.79 -2.09
CA THR A 224 11.16 31.35 -0.81
C THR A 224 11.65 32.78 -0.99
N TYR A 225 11.13 33.69 -0.17
CA TYR A 225 11.57 35.07 -0.08
C TYR A 225 12.27 35.30 1.26
N ASN A 226 13.55 35.64 1.21
CA ASN A 226 14.33 35.98 2.39
C ASN A 226 14.05 37.45 2.75
N ILE A 227 13.14 37.69 3.71
CA ILE A 227 12.76 39.06 4.14
C ILE A 227 13.98 39.72 4.79
N TRP A 228 14.70 38.96 5.59
CA TRP A 228 16.07 39.23 6.08
C TRP A 228 16.71 37.89 6.49
N ASP A 229 17.97 37.89 6.85
CA ASP A 229 18.80 36.68 7.14
C ASP A 229 18.16 35.68 8.10
N LYS A 230 17.18 36.08 8.89
CA LYS A 230 16.57 35.27 9.96
C LYS A 230 15.09 34.99 9.73
N LEU A 231 14.44 35.66 8.79
CA LEU A 231 13.02 35.54 8.51
C LEU A 231 12.78 35.25 7.04
N ASN A 232 12.14 34.11 6.77
CA ASN A 232 11.83 33.65 5.44
C ASN A 232 10.32 33.43 5.30
N LEU A 233 9.74 33.91 4.19
CA LEU A 233 8.40 33.55 3.74
C LEU A 233 8.52 32.59 2.59
N SER A 234 7.83 31.47 2.64
CA SER A 234 7.81 30.53 1.52
C SER A 234 6.37 30.14 1.16
N GLU A 235 6.16 29.96 -0.14
CA GLU A 235 4.95 29.39 -0.71
C GLU A 235 5.32 28.13 -1.48
N LYS A 236 4.67 27.01 -1.20
CA LYS A 236 4.86 25.74 -1.90
C LYS A 236 3.53 25.28 -2.46
N ILE A 237 3.54 24.94 -3.75
CA ILE A 237 2.44 24.30 -4.46
C ILE A 237 2.92 22.91 -4.88
N ALA A 238 2.17 21.89 -4.49
CA ALA A 238 2.46 20.50 -4.85
C ALA A 238 1.23 19.87 -5.50
N TYR A 239 1.43 19.28 -6.67
CA TYR A 239 0.40 18.53 -7.39
C TYR A 239 0.84 17.09 -7.53
N ASP A 240 0.02 16.17 -7.00
CA ASP A 240 0.20 14.72 -7.06
C ASP A 240 -0.92 14.12 -7.92
N TYR A 241 -0.54 13.46 -9.00
CA TYR A 241 -1.42 12.78 -9.92
C TYR A 241 -1.06 11.30 -9.94
N ALA A 242 -2.05 10.43 -9.77
CA ALA A 242 -1.90 8.99 -9.92
C ALA A 242 -3.08 8.41 -10.68
N GLN A 243 -2.82 7.68 -11.77
CA GLN A 243 -3.82 6.92 -12.51
C GLN A 243 -3.38 5.47 -12.64
N GLY A 244 -4.17 4.56 -12.06
CA GLY A 244 -4.06 3.12 -12.24
C GLY A 244 -5.09 2.63 -13.24
N THR A 245 -4.68 1.84 -14.22
CA THR A 245 -5.57 1.11 -15.13
C THR A 245 -5.29 -0.37 -14.97
N ASN A 246 -6.33 -1.14 -14.68
CA ASN A 246 -6.27 -2.60 -14.61
C ASN A 246 -7.11 -3.18 -15.74
N ASP A 247 -6.46 -3.86 -16.68
CA ASP A 247 -7.09 -4.59 -17.78
C ASP A 247 -7.02 -6.09 -17.46
N VAL A 248 -8.20 -6.70 -17.28
CA VAL A 248 -8.34 -8.14 -17.01
C VAL A 248 -9.10 -8.78 -18.14
N LEU A 249 -8.53 -9.83 -18.70
CA LEU A 249 -9.14 -10.62 -19.76
C LEU A 249 -9.18 -12.08 -19.36
N TRP A 250 -10.31 -12.70 -19.49
CA TRP A 250 -10.51 -14.14 -19.59
C TRP A 250 -11.12 -14.42 -20.96
N ASP A 251 -10.37 -15.06 -21.85
CA ASP A 251 -10.87 -15.38 -23.17
C ASP A 251 -11.92 -16.50 -23.11
N ARG A 252 -12.56 -16.81 -24.24
CA ARG A 252 -13.63 -17.81 -24.31
C ARG A 252 -13.18 -19.25 -24.00
N HIS A 253 -11.88 -19.50 -23.99
CA HIS A 253 -11.30 -20.83 -23.73
C HIS A 253 -10.95 -21.00 -22.26
N SER A 254 -10.78 -19.93 -21.50
CA SER A 254 -10.55 -19.97 -20.06
C SER A 254 -11.80 -20.42 -19.30
N ASN A 255 -11.62 -21.03 -18.12
CA ASN A 255 -12.75 -21.44 -17.28
C ASN A 255 -13.59 -20.24 -16.81
N ASN A 256 -12.95 -19.11 -16.56
CA ASN A 256 -13.64 -17.89 -16.08
C ASN A 256 -14.28 -17.08 -17.22
N GLY A 257 -13.88 -17.29 -18.46
CA GLY A 257 -14.37 -16.60 -19.64
C GLY A 257 -15.35 -17.39 -20.48
N ALA A 258 -15.39 -18.73 -20.35
CA ALA A 258 -16.24 -19.57 -21.18
C ALA A 258 -17.75 -19.29 -20.97
N PRO A 259 -18.57 -19.37 -22.04
CA PRO A 259 -18.16 -19.65 -23.44
C PRO A 259 -17.87 -18.40 -24.29
N GLY A 260 -18.13 -17.19 -23.81
CA GLY A 260 -18.10 -15.98 -24.63
C GLY A 260 -16.90 -15.06 -24.42
N GLY A 261 -16.12 -15.29 -23.36
CA GLY A 261 -15.05 -14.39 -22.92
C GLY A 261 -15.56 -13.24 -22.03
N VAL A 262 -14.71 -12.74 -21.15
CA VAL A 262 -14.97 -11.61 -20.26
C VAL A 262 -13.77 -10.68 -20.28
N MET A 263 -14.01 -9.38 -20.50
CA MET A 263 -13.01 -8.33 -20.38
C MET A 263 -13.46 -7.28 -19.38
N GLN A 264 -12.55 -6.89 -18.47
CA GLN A 264 -12.81 -5.84 -17.48
C GLN A 264 -11.74 -4.78 -17.56
N ARG A 265 -12.12 -3.52 -17.45
CA ARG A 265 -11.22 -2.38 -17.32
C ARG A 265 -11.61 -1.55 -16.11
N ILE A 266 -10.65 -1.39 -15.20
CA ILE A 266 -10.81 -0.58 -13.99
C ILE A 266 -9.83 0.59 -14.09
N VAL A 267 -10.35 1.81 -14.02
CA VAL A 267 -9.52 3.03 -14.02
C VAL A 267 -9.74 3.79 -12.72
N ASN A 268 -8.69 3.88 -11.91
CA ASN A 268 -8.66 4.67 -10.68
C ASN A 268 -7.79 5.89 -10.90
N ARG A 269 -8.30 7.08 -10.65
CA ARG A 269 -7.56 8.33 -10.69
C ARG A 269 -7.61 9.03 -9.35
N ASN A 270 -6.48 9.50 -8.88
CA ASN A 270 -6.35 10.33 -7.69
C ASN A 270 -5.58 11.59 -8.04
N ASP A 271 -6.20 12.74 -7.84
CA ASP A 271 -5.64 14.07 -8.02
C ASP A 271 -5.55 14.75 -6.65
N GLN A 272 -4.40 15.30 -6.30
CA GLN A 272 -4.23 16.03 -5.06
C GLN A 272 -3.43 17.31 -5.28
N LEU A 273 -4.03 18.44 -4.94
CA LEU A 273 -3.38 19.74 -4.93
C LEU A 273 -3.17 20.17 -3.48
N ASN A 274 -1.91 20.46 -3.12
CA ASN A 274 -1.56 21.00 -1.81
C ASN A 274 -0.92 22.37 -1.98
N THR A 275 -1.30 23.32 -1.14
CA THR A 275 -0.60 24.60 -0.99
C THR A 275 -0.12 24.75 0.43
N GLU A 276 1.04 25.37 0.61
CA GLU A 276 1.66 25.56 1.93
C GLU A 276 2.39 26.90 1.98
N THR A 277 1.82 27.83 2.73
CA THR A 277 2.45 29.13 3.04
C THR A 277 3.11 29.03 4.40
N GLN A 278 4.42 29.35 4.49
CA GLN A 278 5.16 29.29 5.76
C GLN A 278 5.95 30.57 6.00
N LEU A 279 5.88 31.07 7.23
CA LEU A 279 6.76 32.09 7.76
C LEU A 279 7.68 31.45 8.79
N SER A 280 8.98 31.44 8.52
CA SER A 280 10.00 30.78 9.36
C SER A 280 10.98 31.80 9.92
N TYR A 281 11.23 31.77 11.23
CA TYR A 281 12.18 32.60 11.94
C TYR A 281 13.21 31.73 12.66
N ILE A 282 14.50 31.93 12.35
CA ILE A 282 15.62 31.24 12.98
C ILE A 282 16.63 32.28 13.46
N ASN A 283 16.95 32.25 14.74
CA ASN A 283 17.90 33.18 15.31
C ASN A 283 18.68 32.57 16.49
N SER A 284 19.94 32.96 16.61
CA SER A 284 20.81 32.65 17.74
C SER A 284 21.37 33.95 18.31
N PHE A 285 21.25 34.14 19.63
CA PHE A 285 21.78 35.30 20.34
C PHE A 285 22.35 34.86 21.70
N GLY A 286 23.64 34.98 21.83
CA GLY A 286 24.36 34.44 22.97
C GLY A 286 24.18 32.95 23.10
N LEU A 287 23.65 32.47 24.22
CA LEU A 287 23.36 31.06 24.47
C LEU A 287 21.93 30.64 24.09
N HIS A 288 21.16 31.55 23.52
CA HIS A 288 19.76 31.32 23.17
C HIS A 288 19.62 31.00 21.67
N ASN A 289 18.95 29.92 21.33
CA ASN A 289 18.59 29.57 19.97
C ASN A 289 17.07 29.42 19.86
N ILE A 290 16.47 30.06 18.85
CA ILE A 290 15.04 30.02 18.57
C ILE A 290 14.85 29.59 17.11
N ASP A 291 13.94 28.63 16.90
CA ASP A 291 13.38 28.21 15.60
C ASP A 291 11.87 28.26 15.73
N ALA A 292 11.22 29.17 15.01
CA ALA A 292 9.77 29.34 15.03
C ALA A 292 9.21 29.30 13.61
N LEU A 293 8.02 28.74 13.47
CA LEU A 293 7.32 28.60 12.19
C LEU A 293 5.82 28.85 12.39
N LEU A 294 5.24 29.63 11.49
CA LEU A 294 3.79 29.73 11.29
C LEU A 294 3.46 29.22 9.90
N GLY A 295 2.40 28.46 9.77
CA GLY A 295 2.00 27.87 8.50
C GLY A 295 0.50 27.90 8.26
N PHE A 296 0.15 28.01 7.00
CA PHE A 296 -1.20 27.84 6.47
C PHE A 296 -1.13 26.83 5.34
N GLU A 297 -1.99 25.79 5.36
CA GLU A 297 -2.00 24.72 4.37
C GLU A 297 -3.41 24.50 3.85
N THR A 298 -3.50 24.19 2.55
CA THR A 298 -4.73 23.68 1.95
C THR A 298 -4.45 22.40 1.20
N GLN A 299 -5.40 21.48 1.21
CA GLN A 299 -5.41 20.26 0.44
C GLN A 299 -6.75 20.11 -0.26
N ASP A 300 -6.72 19.84 -1.58
CA ASP A 300 -7.88 19.46 -2.37
C ASP A 300 -7.58 18.11 -3.01
N THR A 301 -8.44 17.12 -2.79
CA THR A 301 -8.25 15.74 -3.28
C THR A 301 -9.51 15.31 -4.02
N GLU A 302 -9.33 14.80 -5.25
CA GLU A 302 -10.38 14.17 -6.04
C GLU A 302 -9.98 12.72 -6.35
N TYR A 303 -10.89 11.80 -6.11
CA TYR A 303 -10.78 10.39 -6.49
C TYR A 303 -11.89 10.05 -7.49
N ALA A 304 -11.51 9.43 -8.61
CA ALA A 304 -12.45 8.93 -9.61
C ALA A 304 -12.21 7.44 -9.86
N PHE A 305 -13.27 6.68 -9.81
CA PHE A 305 -13.32 5.25 -10.12
C PHE A 305 -14.22 5.02 -11.34
N ASN A 306 -13.72 4.25 -12.29
CA ASN A 306 -14.49 3.81 -13.46
C ASN A 306 -14.23 2.31 -13.63
N TYR A 307 -15.32 1.56 -13.64
CA TYR A 307 -15.34 0.14 -13.98
C TYR A 307 -16.12 -0.05 -15.26
N MET A 308 -15.59 -0.84 -16.16
CA MET A 308 -16.23 -1.22 -17.42
C MET A 308 -16.01 -2.71 -17.63
N ALA A 309 -17.02 -3.44 -18.02
CA ALA A 309 -16.94 -4.84 -18.36
C ALA A 309 -17.70 -5.17 -19.63
N GLY A 310 -17.19 -6.10 -20.40
CA GLY A 310 -17.84 -6.70 -21.55
C GLY A 310 -17.78 -8.21 -21.47
N GLN A 311 -18.80 -8.88 -21.94
CA GLN A 311 -18.89 -10.33 -22.01
C GLN A 311 -19.66 -10.78 -23.26
N ASP A 312 -19.60 -12.09 -23.57
CA ASP A 312 -20.26 -12.71 -24.72
C ASP A 312 -19.75 -12.17 -26.06
N TYR A 313 -18.43 -12.26 -26.27
CA TYR A 313 -17.80 -11.83 -27.50
C TYR A 313 -18.03 -12.82 -28.63
N PRO A 314 -18.42 -12.38 -29.85
CA PRO A 314 -18.65 -13.27 -30.99
C PRO A 314 -17.36 -13.84 -31.59
N GLY A 315 -16.21 -13.28 -31.28
CA GLY A 315 -14.87 -13.66 -31.77
C GLY A 315 -13.78 -13.30 -30.77
N ASP A 316 -12.52 -13.46 -31.14
CA ASP A 316 -11.36 -13.26 -30.26
C ASP A 316 -10.85 -11.80 -30.22
N LEU A 317 -11.69 -10.85 -30.59
CA LEU A 317 -11.39 -9.43 -30.47
C LEU A 317 -12.12 -8.85 -29.23
N TYR A 318 -11.41 -8.87 -28.10
CA TYR A 318 -11.92 -8.53 -26.78
C TYR A 318 -11.83 -7.00 -26.49
N GLU A 319 -12.50 -6.20 -27.33
CA GLU A 319 -12.73 -4.78 -27.07
C GLU A 319 -14.17 -4.56 -26.57
N LEU A 320 -14.36 -3.66 -25.60
CA LEU A 320 -15.68 -3.45 -24.98
C LEU A 320 -16.81 -3.18 -26.00
N THR A 321 -16.49 -2.54 -27.11
CA THR A 321 -17.45 -2.25 -28.20
C THR A 321 -17.92 -3.49 -28.96
N ASN A 322 -17.23 -4.62 -28.82
CA ASN A 322 -17.53 -5.87 -29.54
C ASN A 322 -18.26 -6.88 -28.63
N ALA A 323 -18.47 -6.55 -27.37
CA ALA A 323 -19.15 -7.42 -26.43
C ALA A 323 -20.64 -7.55 -26.74
N GLY A 324 -21.21 -8.73 -26.53
CA GLY A 324 -22.64 -8.97 -26.60
C GLY A 324 -23.40 -8.27 -25.49
N SER A 325 -22.78 -8.11 -24.32
CA SER A 325 -23.31 -7.29 -23.23
C SER A 325 -22.19 -6.49 -22.55
N THR A 326 -22.54 -5.28 -22.09
CA THR A 326 -21.60 -4.39 -21.39
C THR A 326 -22.21 -3.87 -20.10
N SER A 327 -21.36 -3.61 -19.11
CA SER A 327 -21.71 -2.90 -17.89
C SER A 327 -20.70 -1.82 -17.57
N ALA A 328 -21.14 -0.74 -16.92
CA ALA A 328 -20.27 0.33 -16.47
C ALA A 328 -20.72 0.86 -15.11
N GLU A 329 -19.75 1.18 -14.27
CA GLU A 329 -19.95 1.85 -13.00
C GLU A 329 -18.95 3.00 -12.88
N THR A 330 -19.40 4.15 -12.40
CA THR A 330 -18.54 5.30 -12.17
C THR A 330 -18.81 5.87 -10.78
N ASN A 331 -17.74 6.29 -10.10
CA ASN A 331 -17.83 6.97 -8.82
C ASN A 331 -16.83 8.13 -8.79
N ARG A 332 -17.21 9.25 -8.18
CA ARG A 332 -16.33 10.38 -7.94
C ARG A 332 -16.52 10.89 -6.53
N GLN A 333 -15.41 11.06 -5.83
CA GLN A 333 -15.39 11.54 -4.46
C GLN A 333 -14.33 12.63 -4.34
N SER A 334 -14.58 13.62 -3.47
CA SER A 334 -13.61 14.67 -3.20
C SER A 334 -13.68 15.11 -1.74
N TYR A 335 -12.53 15.55 -1.22
CA TYR A 335 -12.50 16.23 0.07
C TYR A 335 -11.49 17.36 0.07
N ARG A 336 -11.70 18.31 0.99
CA ARG A 336 -10.82 19.44 1.23
C ARG A 336 -10.42 19.53 2.69
N MET A 337 -9.19 19.93 2.91
CA MET A 337 -8.67 20.23 4.24
C MET A 337 -7.99 21.58 4.25
N THR A 338 -8.19 22.33 5.32
CA THR A 338 -7.51 23.62 5.57
C THR A 338 -6.91 23.57 6.96
N SER A 339 -5.66 24.01 7.09
CA SER A 339 -4.92 23.88 8.33
C SER A 339 -4.16 25.17 8.67
N PHE A 340 -4.13 25.49 9.95
CA PHE A 340 -3.25 26.52 10.52
C PHE A 340 -2.33 25.84 11.52
N LEU A 341 -1.05 26.16 11.46
CA LEU A 341 -0.06 25.55 12.33
C LEU A 341 0.96 26.56 12.83
N GLY A 342 1.47 26.31 14.02
CA GLY A 342 2.57 27.05 14.62
C GLY A 342 3.46 26.11 15.41
N ARG A 343 4.77 26.33 15.30
CA ARG A 343 5.78 25.60 16.06
C ARG A 343 6.83 26.58 16.56
N ALA A 344 7.31 26.36 17.78
CA ALA A 344 8.44 27.07 18.33
C ALA A 344 9.36 26.08 19.07
N ASN A 345 10.64 26.08 18.73
CA ASN A 345 11.66 25.39 19.44
C ASN A 345 12.62 26.41 20.05
N TYR A 346 12.93 26.21 21.32
CA TYR A 346 13.87 27.02 22.06
C TYR A 346 14.93 26.14 22.67
N ASN A 347 16.17 26.58 22.57
CA ASN A 347 17.32 25.92 23.17
C ASN A 347 18.16 26.97 23.91
N TYR A 348 18.52 26.67 25.15
CA TYR A 348 19.44 27.47 25.96
C TYR A 348 20.72 26.70 26.23
N ALA A 349 21.84 27.27 25.80
CA ALA A 349 23.20 26.75 26.01
C ALA A 349 23.39 25.29 25.52
N ASP A 350 22.62 24.82 24.53
CA ASP A 350 22.56 23.43 24.07
C ASP A 350 22.31 22.41 25.19
N ARG A 351 21.73 22.87 26.30
CA ARG A 351 21.48 22.10 27.52
C ARG A 351 19.98 21.94 27.82
N TYR A 352 19.22 23.00 27.70
CA TYR A 352 17.79 22.98 27.99
C TYR A 352 17.02 23.24 26.72
N TYR A 353 16.10 22.34 26.39
CA TYR A 353 15.31 22.38 25.17
C TYR A 353 13.83 22.43 25.51
N LEU A 354 13.09 23.29 24.83
CA LEU A 354 11.64 23.39 24.90
C LEU A 354 11.09 23.42 23.47
N GLY A 355 10.14 22.52 23.17
CA GLY A 355 9.42 22.50 21.92
C GLY A 355 7.93 22.65 22.17
N LEU A 356 7.28 23.52 21.40
CA LEU A 356 5.84 23.78 21.42
C LEU A 356 5.31 23.62 19.98
N SER A 357 4.19 22.96 19.81
CA SER A 357 3.46 22.97 18.54
C SER A 357 1.96 23.05 18.74
N TYR A 358 1.30 23.72 17.82
CA TYR A 358 -0.15 23.80 17.74
C TYR A 358 -0.57 23.69 16.27
N ARG A 359 -1.61 22.91 16.00
CA ARG A 359 -2.23 22.77 14.69
C ARG A 359 -3.74 22.69 14.82
N THR A 360 -4.46 23.34 13.95
CA THR A 360 -5.89 23.17 13.81
C THR A 360 -6.23 22.84 12.37
N ASP A 361 -6.99 21.75 12.18
CA ASP A 361 -7.33 21.18 10.87
C ASP A 361 -8.84 21.18 10.69
N GLY A 362 -9.31 21.74 9.58
CA GLY A 362 -10.70 21.71 9.17
C GLY A 362 -10.90 20.77 7.98
N SER A 363 -11.63 19.67 8.16
CA SER A 363 -11.86 18.66 7.13
C SER A 363 -13.30 18.65 6.64
N SER A 364 -13.50 18.61 5.31
CA SER A 364 -14.82 18.45 4.70
C SER A 364 -15.43 17.05 4.87
N ARG A 365 -14.69 16.08 5.44
CA ARG A 365 -15.19 14.74 5.79
C ARG A 365 -16.09 14.74 7.03
N LEU A 366 -16.22 15.89 7.68
CA LEU A 366 -17.00 16.08 8.90
C LEU A 366 -18.05 17.18 8.69
N ALA A 367 -19.15 17.10 9.42
CA ALA A 367 -20.17 18.11 9.45
C ALA A 367 -19.60 19.44 9.93
N ARG A 368 -20.25 20.56 9.57
CA ARG A 368 -19.76 21.92 9.79
C ARG A 368 -19.36 22.18 11.25
N GLU A 369 -20.17 21.68 12.18
CA GLU A 369 -20.03 21.88 13.63
C GLU A 369 -18.84 21.12 14.22
N ASN A 370 -18.46 19.97 13.60
CA ASN A 370 -17.41 19.06 14.07
C ASN A 370 -16.17 19.07 13.18
N ARG A 371 -16.12 19.93 12.17
CA ARG A 371 -15.10 19.97 11.13
C ARG A 371 -13.70 20.23 11.65
N TRP A 372 -13.58 21.10 12.65
CA TRP A 372 -12.30 21.57 13.16
C TRP A 372 -11.80 20.73 14.33
N GLY A 373 -10.58 20.19 14.17
CA GLY A 373 -9.82 19.53 15.23
C GLY A 373 -8.61 20.35 15.63
N SER A 374 -8.37 20.49 16.93
CA SER A 374 -7.19 21.18 17.47
C SER A 374 -6.23 20.21 18.12
N PHE A 375 -4.98 20.28 17.74
CA PHE A 375 -3.90 19.36 18.12
C PHE A 375 -2.70 20.16 18.59
N TRP A 376 -2.03 19.68 19.61
CA TRP A 376 -0.91 20.39 20.19
C TRP A 376 0.09 19.46 20.85
N SER A 377 1.32 19.91 20.98
CA SER A 377 2.33 19.19 21.74
C SER A 377 3.24 20.13 22.51
N VAL A 378 3.77 19.61 23.61
CA VAL A 378 4.85 20.21 24.38
C VAL A 378 5.93 19.16 24.60
N SER A 379 7.18 19.55 24.44
CA SER A 379 8.33 18.70 24.71
C SER A 379 9.41 19.48 25.44
N GLY A 380 10.10 18.80 26.35
CA GLY A 380 11.27 19.31 27.02
C GLY A 380 12.40 18.30 27.00
N ALA A 381 13.63 18.79 26.92
CA ALA A 381 14.78 17.92 27.12
C ALA A 381 15.87 18.65 27.93
N TRP A 382 16.55 17.88 28.75
CA TRP A 382 17.66 18.35 29.57
C TRP A 382 18.88 17.48 29.34
N ARG A 383 19.92 18.11 28.80
CA ARG A 383 21.22 17.46 28.64
C ARG A 383 22.02 17.63 29.93
N PHE A 384 21.73 16.78 30.90
CA PHE A 384 22.24 16.87 32.24
C PHE A 384 23.77 16.60 32.36
N ILE A 385 24.35 15.93 31.37
CA ILE A 385 25.82 15.69 31.37
C ILE A 385 26.62 17.01 31.34
N ASP A 386 26.03 18.09 30.82
CA ASP A 386 26.71 19.37 30.75
C ASP A 386 26.61 20.18 32.06
N GLU A 387 26.00 19.61 33.09
CA GLU A 387 25.95 20.20 34.42
C GLU A 387 27.29 20.05 35.14
N SER A 388 27.70 21.08 35.86
CA SER A 388 29.02 21.12 36.54
C SER A 388 29.14 20.03 37.61
N PHE A 389 28.08 19.62 38.26
CA PHE A 389 28.09 18.56 39.28
C PHE A 389 28.36 17.17 38.72
N LEU A 390 28.26 16.97 37.38
CA LEU A 390 28.60 15.70 36.73
C LEU A 390 30.03 15.65 36.17
N ASN A 391 30.81 16.73 36.27
CA ASN A 391 32.20 16.76 35.81
C ASN A 391 33.03 15.55 36.26
N PRO A 392 32.92 15.05 37.53
CA PRO A 392 33.71 13.91 37.98
C PRO A 392 33.44 12.60 37.24
N VAL A 393 32.28 12.44 36.67
CA VAL A 393 31.84 11.18 36.00
C VAL A 393 31.94 11.24 34.48
N LYS A 394 32.32 12.38 33.92
CA LYS A 394 32.40 12.57 32.44
C LYS A 394 33.39 11.65 31.75
N SER A 395 34.38 11.11 32.48
CA SER A 395 35.29 10.11 31.92
C SER A 395 34.61 8.75 31.61
N VAL A 396 33.50 8.48 32.28
CA VAL A 396 32.74 7.24 32.10
C VAL A 396 31.41 7.53 31.40
N LEU A 397 30.63 8.50 31.88
CA LEU A 397 29.36 8.92 31.27
C LEU A 397 29.67 10.11 30.34
N THR A 398 29.76 9.88 29.03
CA THR A 398 30.18 10.87 28.03
C THR A 398 29.02 11.64 27.42
N ASP A 399 27.78 11.11 27.46
CA ASP A 399 26.56 11.84 27.16
C ASP A 399 25.41 11.40 28.07
N GLY A 400 24.50 12.32 28.38
CA GLY A 400 23.34 12.07 29.25
C GLY A 400 22.25 13.11 29.00
N LYS A 401 21.08 12.65 28.53
CA LYS A 401 19.94 13.50 28.17
C LYS A 401 18.62 12.88 28.62
N LEU A 402 17.83 13.63 29.35
CA LEU A 402 16.45 13.30 29.70
C LEU A 402 15.49 14.01 28.75
N ARG A 403 14.49 13.28 28.24
CA ARG A 403 13.45 13.80 27.34
C ARG A 403 12.07 13.52 27.91
N VAL A 404 11.17 14.49 27.82
CA VAL A 404 9.76 14.36 28.17
C VAL A 404 8.91 15.01 27.09
N SER A 405 7.86 14.35 26.66
CA SER A 405 6.91 14.95 25.72
C SER A 405 5.47 14.53 26.00
N TYR A 406 4.56 15.45 25.70
CA TYR A 406 3.13 15.17 25.66
C TYR A 406 2.54 15.79 24.40
N GLY A 407 1.68 15.04 23.70
CA GLY A 407 1.05 15.51 22.47
C GLY A 407 -0.33 14.93 22.25
N VAL A 408 -1.15 15.69 21.53
CA VAL A 408 -2.49 15.28 21.09
C VAL A 408 -2.54 15.37 19.58
N ASN A 409 -2.83 14.24 18.90
CA ASN A 409 -3.04 14.14 17.45
C ASN A 409 -4.48 13.72 17.17
N GLY A 410 -4.99 14.04 15.97
CA GLY A 410 -6.29 13.61 15.48
C GLY A 410 -6.22 12.66 14.31
N THR A 411 -7.25 11.81 14.17
CA THR A 411 -7.52 11.02 12.97
C THR A 411 -8.91 11.40 12.46
N GLN A 412 -9.02 11.71 11.16
CA GLN A 412 -10.29 11.99 10.51
C GLN A 412 -10.94 10.69 10.02
N PRO A 413 -12.27 10.68 9.73
CA PRO A 413 -12.92 9.54 9.10
C PRO A 413 -12.27 9.15 7.78
N SER A 414 -12.24 7.85 7.46
CA SER A 414 -11.77 7.33 6.16
C SER A 414 -12.71 7.75 5.03
N ASP A 415 -14.01 7.65 5.26
CA ASP A 415 -15.04 7.97 4.28
C ASP A 415 -15.21 9.47 4.09
N TYR A 416 -15.39 9.89 2.83
CA TYR A 416 -15.48 11.30 2.47
C TYR A 416 -16.79 11.95 2.89
N TYR A 417 -17.86 11.15 3.01
CA TYR A 417 -19.23 11.62 3.23
C TYR A 417 -19.95 10.92 4.39
N ALA A 418 -19.19 10.33 5.31
CA ALA A 418 -19.71 9.55 6.44
C ALA A 418 -20.75 10.30 7.30
N TYR A 419 -20.73 11.63 7.28
CA TYR A 419 -21.69 12.47 8.02
C TYR A 419 -23.00 12.73 7.27
N MET A 420 -23.14 12.26 5.99
CA MET A 420 -24.29 12.49 5.12
C MET A 420 -25.12 11.21 4.90
N ASN A 421 -26.40 11.37 4.63
CA ASN A 421 -27.19 10.30 4.01
C ASN A 421 -26.78 10.14 2.55
N LEU A 422 -26.42 8.92 2.15
CA LEU A 422 -26.06 8.59 0.78
C LEU A 422 -27.15 7.75 0.12
N TYR A 423 -27.36 7.97 -1.18
CA TYR A 423 -28.38 7.29 -1.96
C TYR A 423 -27.76 6.68 -3.22
N LYS A 424 -28.20 5.47 -3.56
CA LYS A 424 -27.88 4.80 -4.84
C LYS A 424 -29.10 4.87 -5.75
N TYR A 425 -28.87 5.29 -6.99
CA TYR A 425 -29.86 5.27 -8.06
C TYR A 425 -29.76 3.96 -8.86
N GLY A 426 -30.75 3.72 -9.76
CA GLY A 426 -30.75 2.53 -10.62
C GLY A 426 -31.28 1.27 -9.93
N ILE A 427 -31.87 1.40 -8.75
CA ILE A 427 -32.63 0.32 -8.12
C ILE A 427 -33.95 0.19 -8.88
N ILE A 428 -34.27 -1.00 -9.38
CA ILE A 428 -35.51 -1.26 -10.10
C ILE A 428 -36.54 -1.82 -9.12
N TYR A 429 -37.68 -1.13 -9.00
CA TYR A 429 -38.85 -1.59 -8.27
C TYR A 429 -40.04 -1.59 -9.22
N ASN A 430 -40.68 -2.76 -9.39
CA ASN A 430 -41.81 -2.96 -10.28
C ASN A 430 -41.58 -2.38 -11.70
N GLY A 431 -40.40 -2.58 -12.28
CA GLY A 431 -40.02 -2.08 -13.60
C GLY A 431 -39.71 -0.58 -13.69
N GLN A 432 -39.78 0.16 -12.59
CA GLN A 432 -39.47 1.58 -12.52
C GLN A 432 -38.12 1.82 -11.83
N SER A 433 -37.38 2.80 -12.33
CA SER A 433 -36.14 3.22 -11.70
C SER A 433 -36.42 3.97 -10.38
N GLY A 434 -35.80 3.52 -9.32
CA GLY A 434 -35.91 4.09 -7.99
C GLY A 434 -34.55 4.42 -7.38
N MET A 435 -34.57 4.77 -6.10
CA MET A 435 -33.34 4.99 -5.30
C MET A 435 -33.47 4.28 -3.96
N SER A 436 -32.33 3.91 -3.38
CA SER A 436 -32.22 3.33 -2.04
C SER A 436 -31.18 4.06 -1.22
N ILE A 437 -31.36 4.11 0.10
CA ILE A 437 -30.33 4.59 1.02
C ILE A 437 -29.18 3.59 1.01
N VAL A 438 -27.93 4.08 0.94
CA VAL A 438 -26.71 3.27 1.02
C VAL A 438 -25.73 3.77 2.09
N GLY A 439 -26.07 4.85 2.79
CA GLY A 439 -25.30 5.36 3.92
C GLY A 439 -26.20 6.16 4.85
N ILE A 440 -26.06 5.92 6.15
CA ILE A 440 -26.84 6.58 7.19
C ILE A 440 -26.00 7.70 7.77
N ALA A 441 -26.54 8.92 7.76
CA ALA A 441 -25.86 10.10 8.29
C ALA A 441 -25.48 9.97 9.75
N ASN A 442 -24.26 10.41 10.07
CA ASN A 442 -23.89 10.76 11.45
C ASN A 442 -23.29 12.18 11.49
N PRO A 443 -24.13 13.23 11.64
CA PRO A 443 -23.65 14.60 11.70
C PRO A 443 -22.82 14.90 12.96
N ASP A 444 -22.91 14.05 14.00
CA ASP A 444 -22.17 14.21 15.24
C ASP A 444 -20.76 13.60 15.19
N LEU A 445 -20.42 12.97 14.06
CA LEU A 445 -19.09 12.39 13.82
C LEU A 445 -18.01 13.46 13.95
N LYS A 446 -16.97 13.17 14.72
CA LYS A 446 -15.86 14.07 15.02
C LYS A 446 -14.50 13.37 14.88
N TRP A 447 -13.42 14.13 15.03
CA TRP A 447 -12.06 13.62 15.03
C TRP A 447 -11.82 12.65 16.19
N GLU A 448 -11.15 11.51 15.91
CA GLU A 448 -10.52 10.73 16.97
C GLU A 448 -9.41 11.53 17.62
N LYS A 449 -9.14 11.29 18.89
CA LYS A 449 -8.07 11.95 19.65
C LYS A 449 -7.07 10.94 20.18
N ASN A 450 -5.82 11.11 19.78
CA ASN A 450 -4.69 10.31 20.24
C ASN A 450 -3.84 11.17 21.19
N LYS A 451 -3.85 10.85 22.48
CA LYS A 451 -3.04 11.50 23.51
C LYS A 451 -1.85 10.61 23.82
N THR A 452 -0.64 11.13 23.62
CA THR A 452 0.59 10.36 23.85
C THR A 452 1.51 11.14 24.77
N TRP A 453 2.05 10.51 25.77
CA TRP A 453 3.19 10.98 26.53
C TRP A 453 4.36 10.02 26.43
N ASN A 454 5.56 10.54 26.49
CA ASN A 454 6.80 9.79 26.41
C ASN A 454 7.82 10.38 27.39
N ILE A 455 8.58 9.48 28.04
CA ILE A 455 9.77 9.82 28.82
C ILE A 455 10.93 9.00 28.25
N GLY A 456 12.00 9.67 27.83
CA GLY A 456 13.17 9.05 27.24
C GLY A 456 14.45 9.42 28.00
N LEU A 457 15.37 8.49 28.10
CA LEU A 457 16.69 8.66 28.70
C LEU A 457 17.75 8.15 27.72
N ASP A 458 18.62 9.06 27.28
CA ASP A 458 19.76 8.75 26.41
C ASP A 458 21.05 8.84 27.23
N LEU A 459 21.86 7.78 27.19
CA LEU A 459 23.14 7.67 27.91
C LEU A 459 24.20 7.18 26.94
N SER A 460 25.40 7.75 27.02
CA SER A 460 26.59 7.23 26.33
C SER A 460 27.73 7.05 27.33
N PHE A 461 28.37 5.88 27.28
CA PHE A 461 29.45 5.52 28.16
C PHE A 461 30.73 5.32 27.36
N ILE A 462 31.82 5.95 27.83
CA ILE A 462 33.19 5.84 27.29
C ILE A 462 33.28 5.98 25.76
N ASP A 463 32.35 6.77 25.16
CA ASP A 463 32.16 6.99 23.69
C ASP A 463 32.01 5.68 22.85
N ARG A 464 31.64 4.58 23.46
CA ARG A 464 31.54 3.27 22.80
C ARG A 464 30.18 2.59 22.97
N ILE A 465 29.50 2.85 24.07
CA ILE A 465 28.23 2.21 24.38
C ILE A 465 27.18 3.30 24.48
N SER A 466 26.19 3.27 23.61
CA SER A 466 25.02 4.16 23.66
C SER A 466 23.79 3.37 24.01
N VAL A 467 23.04 3.83 25.03
CA VAL A 467 21.81 3.22 25.53
C VAL A 467 20.71 4.26 25.43
N THR A 468 19.60 3.91 24.79
CA THR A 468 18.39 4.72 24.77
C THR A 468 17.26 3.91 25.41
N PHE A 469 16.63 4.50 26.38
CA PHE A 469 15.42 3.96 27.02
C PHE A 469 14.25 4.90 26.81
N ASP A 470 13.13 4.40 26.27
CA ASP A 470 11.89 5.15 26.11
C ASP A 470 10.74 4.40 26.76
N TYR A 471 9.94 5.12 27.53
CA TYR A 471 8.65 4.63 28.02
C TYR A 471 7.53 5.55 27.49
N TYR A 472 6.53 4.97 26.86
CA TYR A 472 5.42 5.72 26.29
C TYR A 472 4.06 5.16 26.73
N GLN A 473 3.08 6.03 26.74
CA GLN A 473 1.68 5.63 26.81
C GLN A 473 0.86 6.45 25.83
N ARG A 474 0.12 5.75 24.99
CA ARG A 474 -0.85 6.32 24.04
C ARG A 474 -2.26 5.93 24.46
N LYS A 475 -3.14 6.91 24.55
CA LYS A 475 -4.57 6.70 24.72
C LYS A 475 -5.30 7.31 23.51
N THR A 476 -5.97 6.46 22.74
CA THR A 476 -6.92 6.87 21.70
C THR A 476 -8.31 6.93 22.30
N SER A 477 -9.03 8.01 22.10
CA SER A 477 -10.42 8.22 22.49
C SER A 477 -11.24 8.67 21.31
N ASP A 478 -12.57 8.55 21.42
CA ASP A 478 -13.49 8.86 20.33
C ASP A 478 -13.17 8.06 19.05
N LEU A 479 -12.79 6.77 19.22
CA LEU A 479 -12.49 5.87 18.08
C LEU A 479 -13.67 5.84 17.11
N ILE A 480 -13.38 5.99 15.83
CA ILE A 480 -14.39 5.86 14.77
C ILE A 480 -14.54 4.37 14.46
N TYR A 481 -15.73 3.84 14.68
CA TYR A 481 -16.06 2.45 14.47
C TYR A 481 -17.41 2.33 13.76
N ASP A 482 -17.50 1.42 12.79
CA ASP A 482 -18.72 1.17 12.03
C ASP A 482 -19.64 0.26 12.82
N LEU A 483 -20.73 0.84 13.37
CA LEU A 483 -21.73 0.10 14.12
C LEU A 483 -22.83 -0.43 13.20
N PRO A 484 -23.21 -1.71 13.33
CA PRO A 484 -24.35 -2.25 12.66
C PRO A 484 -25.65 -1.52 13.03
N VAL A 485 -26.45 -1.18 12.04
CA VAL A 485 -27.75 -0.56 12.23
C VAL A 485 -28.83 -1.64 12.19
N SER A 486 -29.84 -1.50 13.04
CA SER A 486 -30.95 -2.46 13.08
C SER A 486 -31.70 -2.54 11.76
N GLN A 487 -31.88 -3.73 11.23
CA GLN A 487 -32.62 -3.99 10.00
C GLN A 487 -34.13 -3.71 10.14
N VAL A 488 -34.65 -3.63 11.37
CA VAL A 488 -36.06 -3.28 11.63
C VAL A 488 -36.43 -1.90 11.09
N GLY A 489 -35.47 -0.99 10.94
CA GLY A 489 -35.65 0.31 10.31
C GLY A 489 -35.73 0.30 8.78
N GLY A 490 -35.69 -0.87 8.13
CA GLY A 490 -35.68 -1.00 6.68
C GLY A 490 -34.30 -0.85 6.04
N TYR A 491 -33.25 -0.85 6.86
CA TYR A 491 -31.85 -0.73 6.42
C TYR A 491 -31.28 -2.13 6.14
N TYR A 492 -31.35 -2.56 4.89
CA TYR A 492 -30.86 -3.87 4.48
C TYR A 492 -30.23 -3.80 3.07
N ASP A 493 -29.00 -4.29 2.92
CA ASP A 493 -28.23 -4.28 1.67
C ASP A 493 -28.22 -5.62 0.92
N GLY A 494 -28.94 -6.60 1.45
CA GLY A 494 -29.00 -7.95 0.88
C GLY A 494 -28.01 -8.93 1.50
N ASN A 495 -26.97 -8.47 2.20
CA ASN A 495 -25.91 -9.34 2.76
C ASN A 495 -25.73 -9.16 4.27
N TYR A 496 -25.17 -8.03 4.72
CA TYR A 496 -24.70 -7.86 6.11
C TYR A 496 -25.44 -6.76 6.87
N GLY A 497 -26.34 -6.01 6.22
CA GLY A 497 -26.98 -4.82 6.79
C GLY A 497 -26.10 -3.59 6.70
N TYR A 498 -26.68 -2.42 7.00
CA TYR A 498 -25.96 -1.15 7.01
C TYR A 498 -25.20 -0.93 8.30
N THR A 499 -24.08 -0.23 8.16
CA THR A 499 -23.32 0.32 9.29
C THR A 499 -23.36 1.84 9.28
N THR A 500 -23.14 2.46 10.43
CA THR A 500 -22.93 3.90 10.56
C THR A 500 -21.68 4.16 11.39
N PRO A 501 -20.75 4.99 10.94
CA PRO A 501 -19.56 5.32 11.72
C PRO A 501 -19.94 6.18 12.93
N GLN A 502 -19.43 5.80 14.10
CA GLN A 502 -19.67 6.50 15.36
C GLN A 502 -18.37 6.61 16.15
N ASN A 503 -18.24 7.70 16.91
CA ASN A 503 -17.13 7.88 17.84
C ASN A 503 -17.42 7.13 19.14
N ILE A 504 -16.90 5.90 19.27
CA ILE A 504 -17.13 5.06 20.44
C ILE A 504 -15.84 4.40 20.92
N GLY A 505 -15.77 4.17 22.21
CA GLY A 505 -14.67 3.43 22.79
C GLY A 505 -13.37 4.20 22.93
N SER A 506 -12.42 3.52 23.54
CA SER A 506 -11.05 3.99 23.71
C SER A 506 -10.07 2.83 23.74
N LEU A 507 -8.86 3.08 23.28
CA LEU A 507 -7.75 2.12 23.29
C LEU A 507 -6.58 2.71 24.05
N LYS A 508 -5.91 1.92 24.88
CA LYS A 508 -4.69 2.28 25.57
C LYS A 508 -3.56 1.34 25.15
N ASN A 509 -2.43 1.91 24.77
CA ASN A 509 -1.21 1.20 24.47
C ASN A 509 -0.06 1.80 25.25
N SER A 510 0.84 0.97 25.79
CA SER A 510 2.03 1.42 26.53
C SER A 510 3.19 0.45 26.32
N GLY A 511 4.37 0.95 26.31
CA GLY A 511 5.59 0.16 26.12
C GLY A 511 6.85 0.92 26.51
#